data_ee52f51dd8d23ebf25d8b322f0ab6384
#
_entry.id   ee52f51dd8d23ebf25d8b322f0ab6384
#
_cell.length_a   1.000
_cell.length_b   1.000
_cell.length_c   1.000
_cell.angle_alpha   90.00
_cell.angle_beta   90.00
_cell.angle_gamma   90.00
#
_symmetry.space_group_name_H-M   'P 1'
#
loop_
_entity.id
_entity.type
_entity.pdbx_description
1 polymer ?
#
loop_
_entity_poly.entity_id
_entity_poly.type
_entity_poly.pdbx_seq_one_letter_code
_entity_poly.pdbx_strand_id
1 'polypeptide(L)'
;VMNRLTEWLVRPLTEDIKLDVEVGDTILMGRFKNKKVKVKSIDYNEKGDLLINGRPALKFRISKSDKKLLPSKKTGKDSVSPDADMKGVHDENPKLNRELKENKITLSVPSDIRKIYKLFKKNKKQLYIVGGAVRDAILGKRPKDFDLATDAKPDEVLKIAKQGGLKTYEVGKAFGVVVVGGHEIATFRKDIGKGRRPKAVDFSDIKGDVNRRDLTINALFYDMGRDEIVDLTGGLEDLKKKIIRTVGVAKERFDEDPLRKLRALRFQAVVGGKMDKDTEKALMINPSLKGVSFERIREEFIKGIKK
;
A
#
# COMPACT_ATOMS: atom_id res chain seq x y z
N VAL A 1 9.78 -27.24 -12.14
CA VAL A 1 8.93 -26.31 -11.36
C VAL A 1 8.88 -24.94 -12.04
N MET A 2 9.99 -24.49 -12.64
CA MET A 2 10.06 -23.19 -13.36
C MET A 2 9.19 -23.16 -14.62
N ASN A 3 9.01 -24.28 -15.34
CA ASN A 3 8.22 -24.36 -16.59
C ASN A 3 6.72 -24.06 -16.39
N ARG A 4 6.10 -24.45 -15.26
CA ARG A 4 4.66 -24.18 -15.04
C ARG A 4 4.34 -22.72 -14.76
N LEU A 5 5.25 -21.99 -14.13
CA LEU A 5 5.07 -20.53 -13.90
C LEU A 5 5.26 -19.72 -15.18
N THR A 6 6.23 -20.14 -16.03
CA THR A 6 6.43 -19.52 -17.35
C THR A 6 5.30 -19.87 -18.31
N GLU A 7 4.76 -21.08 -18.30
CA GLU A 7 3.57 -21.43 -19.09
C GLU A 7 2.33 -20.63 -18.69
N TRP A 8 2.18 -20.35 -17.39
CA TRP A 8 1.07 -19.49 -16.92
C TRP A 8 1.28 -18.02 -17.26
N LEU A 9 2.52 -17.53 -17.23
CA LEU A 9 2.88 -16.15 -17.61
C LEU A 9 2.83 -15.91 -19.13
N VAL A 10 2.99 -16.95 -19.94
CA VAL A 10 3.06 -16.91 -21.40
C VAL A 10 1.78 -17.43 -22.07
N ARG A 11 0.78 -17.89 -21.30
CA ARG A 11 -0.55 -18.10 -21.90
C ARG A 11 -0.97 -16.79 -22.59
N PRO A 12 -1.21 -16.81 -23.91
CA PRO A 12 -1.63 -15.61 -24.59
C PRO A 12 -2.89 -15.08 -23.89
N LEU A 13 -2.90 -13.78 -23.57
CA LEU A 13 -4.05 -13.03 -23.05
C LEU A 13 -5.16 -12.93 -24.12
N THR A 14 -5.41 -14.00 -24.83
CA THR A 14 -6.42 -14.16 -25.89
C THR A 14 -7.75 -14.70 -25.38
N GLU A 15 -7.93 -14.88 -24.06
CA GLU A 15 -9.28 -14.95 -23.55
C GLU A 15 -9.85 -13.54 -23.62
N ASP A 16 -10.79 -13.34 -24.52
CA ASP A 16 -11.57 -12.12 -24.69
C ASP A 16 -11.96 -11.59 -23.31
N ILE A 17 -11.42 -10.42 -22.95
CA ILE A 17 -11.83 -9.71 -21.76
C ILE A 17 -13.27 -9.29 -22.03
N LYS A 18 -14.23 -10.13 -21.63
CA LYS A 18 -15.66 -9.76 -21.62
C LYS A 18 -15.80 -8.61 -20.63
N LEU A 19 -15.72 -7.39 -21.13
CA LEU A 19 -16.17 -6.25 -20.37
C LEU A 19 -17.67 -6.42 -20.17
N ASP A 20 -18.07 -6.53 -18.93
CA ASP A 20 -19.46 -6.68 -18.50
C ASP A 20 -20.20 -5.31 -18.59
N VAL A 21 -20.10 -4.67 -19.76
CA VAL A 21 -20.67 -3.35 -20.09
C VAL A 21 -21.37 -3.44 -21.43
N GLU A 22 -22.62 -3.06 -21.47
CA GLU A 22 -23.46 -3.06 -22.64
C GLU A 22 -23.90 -1.63 -23.02
N VAL A 23 -24.31 -1.45 -24.29
CA VAL A 23 -24.94 -0.20 -24.71
C VAL A 23 -26.21 0.02 -23.90
N GLY A 24 -26.33 1.19 -23.27
CA GLY A 24 -27.40 1.50 -22.33
C GLY A 24 -26.96 1.57 -20.87
N ASP A 25 -25.82 0.96 -20.50
CA ASP A 25 -25.27 1.02 -19.14
C ASP A 25 -24.83 2.44 -18.77
N THR A 26 -24.80 2.71 -17.48
CA THR A 26 -24.26 3.97 -16.96
C THR A 26 -22.91 3.73 -16.32
N ILE A 27 -21.88 4.40 -16.85
CA ILE A 27 -20.50 4.31 -16.38
C ILE A 27 -20.03 5.63 -15.75
N LEU A 28 -19.05 5.57 -14.86
CA LEU A 28 -18.45 6.75 -14.25
C LEU A 28 -17.23 7.21 -15.05
N MET A 29 -17.21 8.47 -15.50
CA MET A 29 -16.16 9.09 -16.32
C MET A 29 -15.47 10.24 -15.62
N GLY A 30 -14.27 10.62 -16.18
CA GLY A 30 -13.49 11.80 -15.84
C GLY A 30 -12.27 11.51 -14.96
N ARG A 31 -11.39 12.51 -14.82
CA ARG A 31 -10.12 12.42 -14.07
C ARG A 31 -10.34 11.97 -12.61
N PHE A 32 -11.51 12.31 -12.04
CA PHE A 32 -11.94 11.91 -10.71
C PHE A 32 -13.08 10.90 -10.71
N LYS A 33 -13.48 10.39 -11.91
CA LYS A 33 -14.47 9.30 -12.08
C LYS A 33 -15.84 9.55 -11.42
N ASN A 34 -16.27 10.81 -11.37
CA ASN A 34 -17.51 11.22 -10.70
C ASN A 34 -18.65 11.56 -11.67
N LYS A 35 -18.39 11.67 -12.99
CA LYS A 35 -19.41 12.01 -13.97
C LYS A 35 -20.07 10.75 -14.50
N LYS A 36 -21.39 10.59 -14.25
CA LYS A 36 -22.19 9.52 -14.82
C LYS A 36 -22.36 9.76 -16.32
N VAL A 37 -22.07 8.76 -17.13
CA VAL A 37 -22.22 8.81 -18.60
C VAL A 37 -22.90 7.53 -19.06
N LYS A 38 -23.94 7.68 -19.90
CA LYS A 38 -24.63 6.56 -20.51
C LYS A 38 -23.78 6.04 -21.69
N VAL A 39 -23.60 4.74 -21.76
CA VAL A 39 -22.93 4.07 -22.88
C VAL A 39 -23.84 4.13 -24.11
N LYS A 40 -23.41 4.81 -25.16
CA LYS A 40 -24.12 4.94 -26.42
C LYS A 40 -23.54 4.05 -27.52
N SER A 41 -22.21 3.83 -27.48
CA SER A 41 -21.51 2.94 -28.40
C SER A 41 -20.33 2.26 -27.73
N ILE A 42 -19.99 1.07 -28.20
CA ILE A 42 -18.83 0.28 -27.83
C ILE A 42 -18.16 -0.14 -29.14
N ASP A 43 -16.94 0.37 -29.39
CA ASP A 43 -16.20 0.19 -30.65
C ASP A 43 -14.74 -0.18 -30.35
N TYR A 44 -13.99 -0.59 -31.36
CA TYR A 44 -12.55 -0.81 -31.29
C TYR A 44 -11.84 0.12 -32.28
N ASN A 45 -10.69 0.66 -31.88
CA ASN A 45 -9.84 1.42 -32.79
C ASN A 45 -8.95 0.48 -33.63
N GLU A 46 -8.23 1.05 -34.62
CA GLU A 46 -7.30 0.32 -35.50
C GLU A 46 -6.16 -0.40 -34.70
N LYS A 47 -5.91 -0.02 -33.49
CA LYS A 47 -4.91 -0.63 -32.58
C LYS A 47 -5.50 -1.70 -31.64
N GLY A 48 -6.79 -2.04 -31.81
CA GLY A 48 -7.49 -3.00 -30.96
C GLY A 48 -7.87 -2.49 -29.58
N ASP A 49 -7.77 -1.17 -29.30
CA ASP A 49 -8.23 -0.61 -28.03
C ASP A 49 -9.74 -0.43 -28.05
N LEU A 50 -10.40 -0.87 -26.97
CA LEU A 50 -11.83 -0.70 -26.78
C LEU A 50 -12.20 0.78 -26.59
N LEU A 51 -13.13 1.27 -27.37
CA LEU A 51 -13.69 2.61 -27.27
C LEU A 51 -15.11 2.57 -26.70
N ILE A 52 -15.40 3.46 -25.76
CA ILE A 52 -16.77 3.69 -25.25
C ILE A 52 -17.15 5.14 -25.58
N ASN A 53 -18.20 5.31 -26.35
CA ASN A 53 -18.62 6.61 -26.88
C ASN A 53 -17.45 7.33 -27.60
N GLY A 54 -16.67 6.61 -28.41
CA GLY A 54 -15.52 7.12 -29.17
C GLY A 54 -14.28 7.46 -28.33
N ARG A 55 -14.21 7.08 -27.07
CA ARG A 55 -13.07 7.35 -26.17
C ARG A 55 -12.47 6.05 -25.62
N PRO A 56 -11.13 5.93 -25.51
CA PRO A 56 -10.48 4.71 -25.03
C PRO A 56 -10.98 4.28 -23.66
N ALA A 57 -11.48 3.06 -23.53
CA ALA A 57 -12.06 2.51 -22.32
C ALA A 57 -11.08 2.47 -21.13
N LEU A 58 -9.78 2.42 -21.40
CA LEU A 58 -8.71 2.45 -20.39
C LEU A 58 -8.71 3.72 -19.51
N LYS A 59 -9.44 4.76 -19.91
CA LYS A 59 -9.58 6.00 -19.12
C LYS A 59 -10.77 5.99 -18.16
N PHE A 60 -11.55 4.89 -18.09
CA PHE A 60 -12.78 4.82 -17.34
C PHE A 60 -12.72 3.80 -16.20
N ARG A 61 -13.36 4.11 -15.07
CA ARG A 61 -13.84 3.13 -14.11
C ARG A 61 -15.26 2.76 -14.48
N ILE A 62 -15.48 1.49 -14.78
CA ILE A 62 -16.80 0.95 -15.05
C ILE A 62 -17.37 0.47 -13.71
N SER A 63 -18.47 1.05 -13.25
CA SER A 63 -19.26 0.51 -12.15
C SER A 63 -20.69 0.37 -12.64
N LYS A 64 -21.23 -0.84 -12.59
CA LYS A 64 -22.68 -1.03 -12.72
C LYS A 64 -23.34 -0.38 -11.51
N SER A 65 -24.11 0.67 -11.75
CA SER A 65 -25.05 1.17 -10.76
C SER A 65 -26.35 0.43 -11.03
N ASP A 66 -26.63 -0.61 -10.24
CA ASP A 66 -27.99 -0.95 -9.81
C ASP A 66 -27.97 -2.24 -9.00
N LYS A 67 -27.77 -2.11 -7.71
CA LYS A 67 -28.46 -2.95 -6.73
C LYS A 67 -28.98 -2.05 -5.63
N LYS A 68 -30.31 -1.99 -5.52
CA LYS A 68 -31.03 -1.34 -4.44
C LYS A 68 -30.40 -1.68 -3.10
N LEU A 69 -29.94 -0.66 -2.39
CA LEU A 69 -29.54 -0.74 -0.99
C LEU A 69 -30.80 -1.08 -0.17
N LEU A 70 -30.84 -2.27 0.39
CA LEU A 70 -31.77 -2.61 1.46
C LEU A 70 -31.37 -1.83 2.72
N PRO A 71 -32.35 -1.29 3.48
CA PRO A 71 -32.08 -0.49 4.66
C PRO A 71 -31.45 -1.33 5.76
N SER A 72 -30.33 -0.86 6.32
CA SER A 72 -29.67 -1.46 7.47
C SER A 72 -30.55 -1.32 8.71
N LYS A 73 -30.92 -2.44 9.33
CA LYS A 73 -31.49 -2.48 10.67
C LYS A 73 -30.46 -1.95 11.68
N LYS A 74 -30.87 -0.92 12.41
CA LYS A 74 -30.19 -0.44 13.62
C LYS A 74 -30.32 -1.51 14.70
N THR A 75 -29.20 -1.97 15.24
CA THR A 75 -29.17 -2.69 16.52
C THR A 75 -28.12 -2.08 17.42
N GLY A 76 -28.61 -1.65 18.60
CA GLY A 76 -27.96 -1.76 19.89
C GLY A 76 -26.70 -0.94 20.14
N LYS A 77 -26.86 0.08 20.96
CA LYS A 77 -25.83 0.72 21.78
C LYS A 77 -25.21 -0.31 22.73
N ASP A 78 -23.89 -0.43 22.71
CA ASP A 78 -23.15 -0.72 23.93
C ASP A 78 -21.93 0.22 23.99
N SER A 79 -22.03 1.11 24.97
CA SER A 79 -21.02 2.07 25.36
C SER A 79 -19.97 1.36 26.20
N VAL A 80 -18.75 1.25 25.72
CA VAL A 80 -17.57 0.99 26.56
C VAL A 80 -16.65 2.19 26.45
N SER A 81 -16.48 2.88 27.56
CA SER A 81 -15.55 3.99 27.76
C SER A 81 -14.11 3.54 27.49
N PRO A 82 -13.34 4.34 26.77
CA PRO A 82 -11.89 4.14 26.67
C PRO A 82 -11.18 5.20 27.52
N ASP A 83 -11.18 5.02 28.81
CA ASP A 83 -10.20 5.68 29.70
C ASP A 83 -9.38 4.60 30.39
N ALA A 84 -8.29 4.21 29.75
CA ALA A 84 -7.19 3.51 30.38
C ALA A 84 -5.88 4.04 29.82
N ASP A 85 -5.24 4.88 30.62
CA ASP A 85 -3.83 5.23 30.71
C ASP A 85 -2.92 4.83 29.52
N MET A 86 -2.74 5.76 28.60
CA MET A 86 -1.58 5.76 27.70
C MET A 86 -0.42 6.56 28.32
N LYS A 87 0.13 6.07 29.42
CA LYS A 87 1.48 6.43 29.85
C LYS A 87 2.48 5.75 28.93
N GLY A 88 3.28 6.57 28.29
CA GLY A 88 4.49 6.36 27.53
C GLY A 88 5.02 4.93 27.37
N VAL A 89 4.89 4.37 26.20
CA VAL A 89 5.73 3.24 25.78
C VAL A 89 7.09 3.80 25.34
N HIS A 90 7.85 4.31 26.30
CA HIS A 90 9.30 4.27 26.29
C HIS A 90 9.71 3.00 27.00
N ASP A 91 9.35 1.85 26.42
CA ASP A 91 9.90 0.60 26.88
C ASP A 91 11.29 0.47 26.28
N GLU A 92 12.28 0.83 27.09
CA GLU A 92 13.68 0.54 26.82
C GLU A 92 13.88 -0.98 26.95
N ASN A 93 13.53 -1.70 25.87
CA ASN A 93 13.94 -3.08 25.73
C ASN A 93 15.42 -3.11 25.34
N PRO A 94 16.35 -3.44 26.28
CA PRO A 94 17.79 -3.38 26.03
C PRO A 94 18.22 -4.30 24.90
N LYS A 95 17.49 -5.37 24.64
CA LYS A 95 17.74 -6.33 23.57
C LYS A 95 17.38 -5.75 22.20
N LEU A 96 16.26 -5.05 22.12
CA LEU A 96 15.82 -4.34 20.90
C LEU A 96 16.79 -3.19 20.56
N ASN A 97 17.20 -2.43 21.57
CA ASN A 97 18.15 -1.32 21.40
C ASN A 97 19.56 -1.78 20.99
N ARG A 98 19.97 -3.01 21.37
CA ARG A 98 21.26 -3.58 20.97
C ARG A 98 21.26 -4.05 19.52
N GLU A 99 20.16 -4.66 19.06
CA GLU A 99 19.97 -5.08 17.66
C GLU A 99 19.80 -3.87 16.72
N LEU A 100 19.29 -2.75 17.21
CA LEU A 100 19.14 -1.51 16.44
C LEU A 100 20.47 -0.77 16.23
N LYS A 101 21.42 -0.87 17.16
CA LYS A 101 22.72 -0.18 17.08
C LYS A 101 23.64 -0.65 15.95
N GLU A 102 23.47 -1.88 15.46
CA GLU A 102 24.25 -2.44 14.35
C GLU A 102 23.72 -2.04 12.95
N ASN A 103 22.57 -1.36 12.89
CA ASN A 103 21.88 -1.06 11.64
C ASN A 103 21.92 0.42 11.24
N LYS A 104 23.01 1.12 11.57
CA LYS A 104 23.21 2.52 11.13
C LYS A 104 23.39 2.57 9.61
N ILE A 105 22.37 3.05 8.94
CA ILE A 105 22.40 3.34 7.50
C ILE A 105 22.00 4.79 7.33
N THR A 106 22.93 5.59 6.86
CA THR A 106 22.64 7.01 6.60
C THR A 106 21.81 7.15 5.33
N LEU A 107 20.56 7.53 5.50
CA LEU A 107 19.67 7.85 4.39
C LEU A 107 19.82 9.32 4.00
N SER A 108 20.08 9.59 2.73
CA SER A 108 20.05 10.98 2.21
C SER A 108 18.62 11.49 2.17
N VAL A 109 18.18 12.13 3.26
CA VAL A 109 16.82 12.64 3.41
C VAL A 109 16.70 14.04 2.78
N PRO A 110 15.74 14.30 1.88
CA PRO A 110 15.46 15.61 1.31
C PRO A 110 15.19 16.69 2.37
N SER A 111 15.57 17.92 2.06
CA SER A 111 15.45 19.05 3.02
C SER A 111 14.01 19.40 3.39
N ASP A 112 13.07 19.22 2.48
CA ASP A 112 11.63 19.40 2.69
C ASP A 112 11.06 18.36 3.68
N ILE A 113 11.45 17.08 3.55
CA ILE A 113 11.09 16.03 4.52
C ILE A 113 11.69 16.32 5.89
N ARG A 114 12.94 16.80 5.96
CA ARG A 114 13.55 17.20 7.25
C ARG A 114 12.81 18.37 7.89
N LYS A 115 12.25 19.31 7.09
CA LYS A 115 11.38 20.39 7.61
C LYS A 115 10.08 19.83 8.20
N ILE A 116 9.43 18.90 7.48
CA ILE A 116 8.23 18.23 7.98
C ILE A 116 8.54 17.48 9.28
N TYR A 117 9.63 16.69 9.32
CA TYR A 117 10.05 15.98 10.52
C TYR A 117 10.21 16.91 11.74
N LYS A 118 10.89 18.06 11.58
CA LYS A 118 11.06 19.05 12.67
C LYS A 118 9.71 19.55 13.21
N LEU A 119 8.71 19.74 12.35
CA LEU A 119 7.37 20.16 12.78
C LEU A 119 6.68 19.06 13.61
N PHE A 120 6.75 17.81 13.18
CA PHE A 120 6.20 16.67 13.94
C PHE A 120 6.88 16.52 15.28
N LYS A 121 8.22 16.56 15.31
CA LYS A 121 9.00 16.51 16.55
C LYS A 121 8.63 17.63 17.53
N LYS A 122 8.45 18.88 17.05
CA LYS A 122 8.00 20.01 17.87
C LYS A 122 6.64 19.75 18.51
N ASN A 123 5.76 19.02 17.81
CA ASN A 123 4.43 18.63 18.30
C ASN A 123 4.45 17.30 19.06
N LYS A 124 5.62 16.76 19.44
CA LYS A 124 5.79 15.50 20.16
C LYS A 124 5.16 14.30 19.41
N LYS A 125 5.19 14.33 18.08
CA LYS A 125 4.70 13.25 17.20
C LYS A 125 5.87 12.57 16.50
N GLN A 126 5.74 11.24 16.35
CA GLN A 126 6.70 10.43 15.61
C GLN A 126 6.48 10.60 14.12
N LEU A 127 7.56 10.58 13.34
CA LEU A 127 7.50 10.56 11.88
C LEU A 127 8.68 9.75 11.34
N TYR A 128 8.36 8.74 10.56
CA TYR A 128 9.33 7.83 9.94
C TYR A 128 9.25 7.91 8.42
N ILE A 129 10.38 7.68 7.74
CA ILE A 129 10.37 7.29 6.33
C ILE A 129 10.14 5.79 6.29
N VAL A 130 9.33 5.28 5.34
CA VAL A 130 8.90 3.88 5.35
C VAL A 130 8.99 3.21 3.99
N GLY A 131 9.05 1.89 3.99
CA GLY A 131 8.81 1.05 2.82
C GLY A 131 9.86 1.16 1.72
N GLY A 132 9.44 1.54 0.52
CA GLY A 132 10.27 1.53 -0.68
C GLY A 132 11.53 2.37 -0.59
N ALA A 133 11.44 3.56 -0.02
CA ALA A 133 12.57 4.46 0.13
C ALA A 133 13.68 3.87 1.02
N VAL A 134 13.30 3.24 2.14
CA VAL A 134 14.25 2.61 3.07
C VAL A 134 14.92 1.42 2.40
N ARG A 135 14.13 0.52 1.79
CA ARG A 135 14.65 -0.63 1.04
C ARG A 135 15.63 -0.21 -0.06
N ASP A 136 15.25 0.77 -0.87
CA ASP A 136 16.07 1.18 -2.02
C ASP A 136 17.37 1.83 -1.56
N ALA A 137 17.36 2.61 -0.49
CA ALA A 137 18.57 3.17 0.12
C ALA A 137 19.51 2.09 0.65
N ILE A 138 19.00 1.05 1.31
CA ILE A 138 19.80 -0.10 1.79
C ILE A 138 20.46 -0.83 0.60
N LEU A 139 19.77 -0.90 -0.53
CA LEU A 139 20.29 -1.48 -1.78
C LEU A 139 21.25 -0.53 -2.54
N GLY A 140 21.63 0.61 -1.97
CA GLY A 140 22.49 1.61 -2.61
C GLY A 140 21.82 2.35 -3.78
N LYS A 141 20.49 2.29 -3.89
CA LYS A 141 19.71 2.97 -4.91
C LYS A 141 19.19 4.30 -4.37
N ARG A 142 19.14 5.32 -5.22
CA ARG A 142 18.52 6.60 -4.85
C ARG A 142 16.99 6.43 -4.83
N PRO A 143 16.31 6.63 -3.68
CA PRO A 143 14.86 6.61 -3.62
C PRO A 143 14.25 7.68 -4.53
N LYS A 144 13.16 7.33 -5.22
CA LYS A 144 12.41 8.27 -6.07
C LYS A 144 11.32 8.99 -5.28
N ASP A 145 10.59 8.24 -4.48
CA ASP A 145 9.46 8.70 -3.69
C ASP A 145 9.69 8.34 -2.22
N PHE A 146 9.24 9.20 -1.32
CA PHE A 146 9.37 9.02 0.12
C PHE A 146 7.99 8.98 0.74
N ASP A 147 7.56 7.79 1.14
CA ASP A 147 6.37 7.60 1.96
C ASP A 147 6.73 7.84 3.43
N LEU A 148 5.86 8.54 4.14
CA LEU A 148 6.03 8.84 5.55
C LEU A 148 4.93 8.17 6.38
N ALA A 149 5.27 7.79 7.62
CA ALA A 149 4.30 7.23 8.56
C ALA A 149 4.45 7.85 9.94
N THR A 150 3.34 8.03 10.66
CA THR A 150 3.27 8.77 11.92
C THR A 150 2.25 8.17 12.89
N ASP A 151 2.41 8.45 14.18
CA ASP A 151 1.41 8.23 15.23
C ASP A 151 0.34 9.33 15.28
N ALA A 152 0.54 10.44 14.57
CA ALA A 152 -0.44 11.52 14.51
C ALA A 152 -1.66 11.09 13.69
N LYS A 153 -2.88 11.31 14.22
CA LYS A 153 -4.13 11.12 13.48
C LYS A 153 -4.25 12.13 12.33
N PRO A 154 -5.04 11.87 11.28
CA PRO A 154 -5.14 12.77 10.11
C PRO A 154 -5.42 14.23 10.45
N ASP A 155 -6.30 14.50 11.42
CA ASP A 155 -6.60 15.88 11.84
C ASP A 155 -5.42 16.55 12.55
N GLU A 156 -4.64 15.79 13.31
CA GLU A 156 -3.39 16.28 13.92
C GLU A 156 -2.33 16.55 12.86
N VAL A 157 -2.22 15.70 11.84
CA VAL A 157 -1.32 15.92 10.69
C VAL A 157 -1.66 17.24 9.99
N LEU A 158 -2.94 17.50 9.72
CA LEU A 158 -3.40 18.75 9.11
C LEU A 158 -3.08 19.96 9.99
N LYS A 159 -3.30 19.86 11.30
CA LYS A 159 -2.98 20.92 12.26
C LYS A 159 -1.48 21.24 12.28
N ILE A 160 -0.64 20.20 12.34
CA ILE A 160 0.83 20.35 12.32
C ILE A 160 1.30 20.98 11.00
N ALA A 161 0.77 20.53 9.87
CA ALA A 161 1.10 21.08 8.56
C ALA A 161 0.72 22.55 8.43
N LYS A 162 -0.46 22.93 8.93
CA LYS A 162 -0.93 24.33 8.96
C LYS A 162 -0.01 25.22 9.79
N GLN A 163 0.47 24.75 10.94
CA GLN A 163 1.44 25.49 11.77
C GLN A 163 2.76 25.76 11.03
N GLY A 164 3.13 24.86 10.13
CA GLY A 164 4.33 25.00 9.29
C GLY A 164 4.11 25.74 7.97
N GLY A 165 2.91 26.25 7.69
CA GLY A 165 2.57 26.88 6.41
C GLY A 165 2.63 25.93 5.21
N LEU A 166 2.50 24.60 5.41
CA LEU A 166 2.62 23.62 4.37
C LEU A 166 1.28 23.36 3.67
N LYS A 167 1.32 23.21 2.35
CA LYS A 167 0.14 22.83 1.56
C LYS A 167 -0.27 21.39 1.89
N THR A 168 -1.59 21.15 2.04
CA THR A 168 -2.15 19.85 2.36
C THR A 168 -3.24 19.46 1.38
N TYR A 169 -3.39 18.12 1.16
CA TYR A 169 -4.49 17.55 0.39
C TYR A 169 -5.04 16.32 1.14
N GLU A 170 -6.37 16.29 1.33
CA GLU A 170 -7.07 15.28 2.14
C GLU A 170 -7.54 14.04 1.36
N VAL A 171 -6.90 13.73 0.23
CA VAL A 171 -7.34 12.70 -0.73
C VAL A 171 -7.47 11.30 -0.14
N GLY A 172 -6.79 11.00 0.94
CA GLY A 172 -6.80 9.68 1.60
C GLY A 172 -7.21 9.72 3.07
N LYS A 173 -7.74 10.84 3.57
CA LYS A 173 -8.01 11.08 4.99
C LYS A 173 -8.86 10.00 5.66
N ALA A 174 -9.91 9.53 4.98
CA ALA A 174 -10.77 8.45 5.47
C ALA A 174 -10.03 7.12 5.70
N PHE A 175 -8.85 6.96 5.09
CA PHE A 175 -7.97 5.80 5.23
C PHE A 175 -6.68 6.14 5.99
N GLY A 176 -6.65 7.26 6.68
CA GLY A 176 -5.51 7.67 7.48
C GLY A 176 -4.34 8.24 6.68
N VAL A 177 -4.54 8.72 5.45
CA VAL A 177 -3.47 9.30 4.60
C VAL A 177 -3.77 10.75 4.29
N VAL A 178 -2.79 11.62 4.50
CA VAL A 178 -2.82 13.05 4.15
C VAL A 178 -1.57 13.39 3.36
N VAL A 179 -1.70 14.18 2.29
CA VAL A 179 -0.55 14.70 1.56
C VAL A 179 -0.13 16.04 2.15
N VAL A 180 1.14 16.17 2.54
CA VAL A 180 1.72 17.40 3.13
C VAL A 180 2.98 17.79 2.37
N GLY A 181 3.01 18.96 1.78
CA GLY A 181 4.18 19.45 1.03
C GLY A 181 4.56 18.56 -0.16
N GLY A 182 3.61 17.79 -0.71
CA GLY A 182 3.84 16.83 -1.80
C GLY A 182 4.15 15.39 -1.36
N HIS A 183 4.30 15.13 -0.06
CA HIS A 183 4.59 13.80 0.49
C HIS A 183 3.36 13.17 1.12
N GLU A 184 3.14 11.88 0.90
CA GLU A 184 2.10 11.10 1.57
C GLU A 184 2.53 10.79 3.00
N ILE A 185 1.69 11.19 3.97
CA ILE A 185 1.87 10.87 5.39
C ILE A 185 0.72 9.97 5.82
N ALA A 186 1.04 8.74 6.17
CA ALA A 186 0.09 7.75 6.65
C ALA A 186 0.10 7.68 8.18
N THR A 187 -1.07 7.74 8.82
CA THR A 187 -1.20 7.40 10.24
C THR A 187 -1.03 5.90 10.44
N PHE A 188 -0.29 5.48 11.47
CA PHE A 188 -0.19 4.08 11.85
C PHE A 188 -1.57 3.47 12.04
N ARG A 189 -1.81 2.32 11.41
CA ARG A 189 -3.13 1.70 11.43
C ARG A 189 -3.09 0.19 11.31
N LYS A 190 -4.18 -0.43 11.74
CA LYS A 190 -4.57 -1.79 11.37
C LYS A 190 -5.70 -1.71 10.34
N ASP A 191 -5.66 -2.54 9.32
CA ASP A 191 -6.70 -2.61 8.32
C ASP A 191 -7.81 -3.55 8.80
N ILE A 192 -9.10 -3.11 8.74
CA ILE A 192 -10.26 -3.90 9.10
C ILE A 192 -10.92 -4.39 7.83
N GLY A 193 -10.96 -5.72 7.63
CA GLY A 193 -11.52 -6.37 6.44
C GLY A 193 -10.47 -6.84 5.46
N LYS A 194 -10.91 -7.26 4.26
CA LYS A 194 -10.05 -7.80 3.20
C LYS A 194 -9.90 -6.84 2.03
N GLY A 195 -8.78 -6.93 1.31
CA GLY A 195 -8.49 -6.17 0.09
C GLY A 195 -7.73 -4.86 0.35
N ARG A 196 -7.38 -4.16 -0.74
CA ARG A 196 -6.61 -2.90 -0.69
C ARG A 196 -7.34 -1.77 0.05
N ARG A 197 -8.68 -1.77 -0.01
CA ARG A 197 -9.52 -0.80 0.69
C ARG A 197 -10.20 -1.52 1.83
N PRO A 198 -9.65 -1.45 3.04
CA PRO A 198 -10.32 -2.00 4.20
C PRO A 198 -11.68 -1.33 4.38
N LYS A 199 -12.63 -2.05 4.97
CA LYS A 199 -13.96 -1.48 5.29
C LYS A 199 -13.85 -0.30 6.25
N ALA A 200 -12.88 -0.37 7.14
CA ALA A 200 -12.50 0.67 8.07
C ALA A 200 -11.01 0.55 8.40
N VAL A 201 -10.43 1.57 9.01
CA VAL A 201 -9.09 1.55 9.57
C VAL A 201 -9.21 1.81 11.07
N ASP A 202 -8.41 1.08 11.83
CA ASP A 202 -8.22 1.32 13.25
C ASP A 202 -6.82 1.90 13.44
N PHE A 203 -6.73 3.09 14.06
CA PHE A 203 -5.44 3.72 14.31
C PHE A 203 -4.70 2.94 15.38
N SER A 204 -3.44 2.68 15.15
CA SER A 204 -2.62 1.75 15.90
C SER A 204 -1.25 2.34 16.19
N ASP A 205 -0.38 1.51 16.76
CA ASP A 205 1.04 1.77 16.90
C ASP A 205 1.84 1.32 15.66
N ILE A 206 3.14 1.52 15.70
CA ILE A 206 4.06 1.09 14.63
C ILE A 206 3.99 -0.43 14.38
N LYS A 207 3.77 -1.26 15.42
CA LYS A 207 3.65 -2.71 15.30
C LYS A 207 2.42 -3.10 14.48
N GLY A 208 1.29 -2.42 14.73
CA GLY A 208 0.07 -2.62 13.94
C GLY A 208 0.25 -2.24 12.48
N ASP A 209 0.95 -1.14 12.19
CA ASP A 209 1.24 -0.71 10.82
C ASP A 209 2.19 -1.67 10.10
N VAL A 210 3.21 -2.17 10.79
CA VAL A 210 4.12 -3.20 10.26
C VAL A 210 3.35 -4.47 9.88
N ASN A 211 2.49 -4.96 10.77
CA ASN A 211 1.77 -6.21 10.59
C ASN A 211 0.78 -6.23 9.42
N ARG A 212 0.31 -5.07 8.94
CA ARG A 212 -0.56 -5.01 7.75
C ARG A 212 0.21 -4.96 6.42
N ARG A 213 1.54 -4.78 6.45
CA ARG A 213 2.37 -4.68 5.24
C ARG A 213 2.48 -6.03 4.52
N ASP A 214 2.91 -5.97 3.26
CA ASP A 214 2.98 -7.15 2.39
C ASP A 214 4.22 -8.01 2.65
N LEU A 215 5.41 -7.42 2.53
CA LEU A 215 6.69 -8.10 2.58
C LEU A 215 7.60 -7.49 3.65
N THR A 216 8.41 -8.32 4.29
CA THR A 216 9.37 -7.90 5.33
C THR A 216 10.31 -6.80 4.83
N ILE A 217 10.82 -6.91 3.60
CA ILE A 217 11.70 -5.92 2.96
C ILE A 217 11.03 -4.57 2.68
N ASN A 218 9.70 -4.48 2.73
CA ASN A 218 8.90 -3.26 2.60
C ASN A 218 8.32 -2.80 3.94
N ALA A 219 8.60 -3.52 5.02
CA ALA A 219 8.15 -3.22 6.37
C ALA A 219 9.23 -2.54 7.23
N LEU A 220 10.23 -1.97 6.58
CA LEU A 220 11.31 -1.23 7.20
C LEU A 220 10.92 0.23 7.39
N PHE A 221 11.29 0.78 8.54
CA PHE A 221 11.09 2.17 8.91
C PHE A 221 12.46 2.82 9.17
N TYR A 222 12.59 4.10 8.87
CA TYR A 222 13.79 4.86 9.17
C TYR A 222 13.46 6.00 10.11
N ASP A 223 14.08 5.97 11.28
CA ASP A 223 13.97 7.04 12.28
C ASP A 223 14.98 8.15 11.95
N MET A 224 14.45 9.26 11.46
CA MET A 224 15.27 10.44 11.10
C MET A 224 15.93 11.13 12.31
N GLY A 225 15.44 10.87 13.50
CA GLY A 225 15.97 11.47 14.74
C GLY A 225 17.15 10.71 15.32
N ARG A 226 17.14 9.41 15.14
CA ARG A 226 18.19 8.50 15.62
C ARG A 226 19.16 8.09 14.53
N ASP A 227 18.80 8.36 13.27
CA ASP A 227 19.53 7.90 12.07
C ASP A 227 19.66 6.38 12.02
N GLU A 228 18.55 5.68 12.31
CA GLU A 228 18.50 4.22 12.50
C GLU A 228 17.32 3.59 11.76
N ILE A 229 17.51 2.32 11.33
CA ILE A 229 16.44 1.51 10.78
C ILE A 229 15.73 0.78 11.91
N VAL A 230 14.40 0.95 11.95
CA VAL A 230 13.50 0.19 12.82
C VAL A 230 12.97 -0.99 12.00
N ASP A 231 13.38 -2.18 12.35
CA ASP A 231 12.99 -3.45 11.74
C ASP A 231 12.33 -4.35 12.78
N LEU A 232 11.03 -4.60 12.63
CA LEU A 232 10.25 -5.44 13.53
C LEU A 232 9.94 -6.83 12.94
N THR A 233 10.40 -7.10 11.71
CA THR A 233 10.04 -8.31 10.96
C THR A 233 11.22 -9.11 10.43
N GLY A 234 12.45 -8.64 10.65
CA GLY A 234 13.65 -9.23 10.07
C GLY A 234 13.87 -8.88 8.59
N GLY A 235 13.20 -7.81 8.12
CA GLY A 235 13.28 -7.39 6.73
C GLY A 235 14.66 -6.95 6.27
N LEU A 236 15.48 -6.42 7.19
CA LEU A 236 16.85 -6.03 6.90
C LEU A 236 17.73 -7.25 6.57
N GLU A 237 17.57 -8.32 7.34
CA GLU A 237 18.27 -9.58 7.12
C GLU A 237 17.78 -10.27 5.83
N ASP A 238 16.47 -10.30 5.63
CA ASP A 238 15.87 -10.81 4.38
C ASP A 238 16.40 -10.04 3.17
N LEU A 239 16.55 -8.72 3.27
CA LEU A 239 17.07 -7.89 2.19
C LEU A 239 18.55 -8.18 1.91
N LYS A 240 19.39 -8.31 2.95
CA LYS A 240 20.80 -8.70 2.84
C LYS A 240 20.95 -10.08 2.16
N LYS A 241 20.11 -11.03 2.53
CA LYS A 241 20.09 -12.40 1.95
C LYS A 241 19.32 -12.49 0.64
N LYS A 242 18.71 -11.40 0.17
CA LYS A 242 17.84 -11.35 -1.02
C LYS A 242 16.67 -12.33 -0.92
N ILE A 243 16.05 -12.42 0.25
CA ILE A 243 14.88 -13.27 0.51
C ILE A 243 13.62 -12.41 0.40
N ILE A 244 12.62 -12.93 -0.28
CA ILE A 244 11.28 -12.34 -0.36
C ILE A 244 10.36 -13.13 0.56
N ARG A 245 9.98 -12.49 1.67
CA ARG A 245 9.14 -13.08 2.71
C ARG A 245 7.95 -12.15 2.99
N THR A 246 6.76 -12.74 3.19
CA THR A 246 5.60 -11.99 3.66
C THR A 246 5.75 -11.62 5.14
N VAL A 247 5.14 -10.50 5.53
CA VAL A 247 4.97 -10.19 6.95
C VAL A 247 3.91 -11.14 7.53
N GLY A 248 4.27 -11.89 8.57
CA GLY A 248 3.37 -12.89 9.19
C GLY A 248 3.09 -14.09 8.28
N VAL A 249 1.90 -14.68 8.40
CA VAL A 249 1.54 -15.91 7.71
C VAL A 249 1.21 -15.64 6.23
N ALA A 250 1.99 -16.22 5.32
CA ALA A 250 1.91 -15.95 3.88
C ALA A 250 0.50 -16.21 3.29
N LYS A 251 -0.13 -17.33 3.69
CA LYS A 251 -1.49 -17.64 3.24
C LYS A 251 -2.49 -16.54 3.61
N GLU A 252 -2.45 -16.05 4.84
CA GLU A 252 -3.35 -14.99 5.31
C GLU A 252 -3.12 -13.70 4.55
N ARG A 253 -1.85 -13.29 4.36
CA ARG A 253 -1.47 -12.09 3.59
C ARG A 253 -1.97 -12.14 2.14
N PHE A 254 -1.91 -13.30 1.50
CA PHE A 254 -2.40 -13.49 0.14
C PHE A 254 -3.92 -13.59 0.05
N ASP A 255 -4.57 -14.12 1.08
CA ASP A 255 -6.04 -14.17 1.16
C ASP A 255 -6.65 -12.79 1.45
N GLU A 256 -5.94 -11.93 2.19
CA GLU A 256 -6.36 -10.54 2.42
C GLU A 256 -6.33 -9.71 1.14
N ASP A 257 -5.26 -9.77 0.36
CA ASP A 257 -5.13 -9.08 -0.92
C ASP A 257 -4.32 -9.94 -1.90
N PRO A 258 -4.99 -10.64 -2.83
CA PRO A 258 -4.32 -11.52 -3.80
C PRO A 258 -3.27 -10.80 -4.69
N LEU A 259 -3.34 -9.46 -4.84
CA LEU A 259 -2.33 -8.70 -5.55
C LEU A 259 -0.94 -8.81 -4.91
N ARG A 260 -0.86 -9.10 -3.61
CA ARG A 260 0.42 -9.31 -2.91
C ARG A 260 1.24 -10.46 -3.51
N LYS A 261 0.59 -11.42 -4.19
CA LYS A 261 1.27 -12.50 -4.94
C LYS A 261 2.08 -11.94 -6.10
N LEU A 262 1.48 -11.07 -6.92
CA LEU A 262 2.21 -10.39 -8.00
C LEU A 262 3.29 -9.45 -7.46
N ARG A 263 3.02 -8.78 -6.36
CA ARG A 263 4.02 -7.94 -5.70
C ARG A 263 5.21 -8.76 -5.22
N ALA A 264 5.00 -9.95 -4.63
CA ALA A 264 6.07 -10.84 -4.22
C ALA A 264 6.94 -11.27 -5.41
N LEU A 265 6.33 -11.68 -6.52
CA LEU A 265 7.04 -12.03 -7.78
C LEU A 265 7.82 -10.83 -8.33
N ARG A 266 7.20 -9.66 -8.38
CA ARG A 266 7.88 -8.43 -8.83
C ARG A 266 9.07 -8.09 -7.95
N PHE A 267 8.93 -8.14 -6.64
CA PHE A 267 10.03 -7.84 -5.73
C PHE A 267 11.12 -8.90 -5.76
N GLN A 268 10.82 -10.16 -6.05
CA GLN A 268 11.81 -11.19 -6.32
C GLN A 268 12.71 -10.79 -7.50
N ALA A 269 12.12 -10.32 -8.60
CA ALA A 269 12.86 -9.82 -9.74
C ALA A 269 13.62 -8.51 -9.43
N VAL A 270 13.01 -7.61 -8.66
CA VAL A 270 13.58 -6.30 -8.26
C VAL A 270 14.85 -6.46 -7.41
N VAL A 271 14.82 -7.37 -6.47
CA VAL A 271 15.93 -7.63 -5.53
C VAL A 271 16.93 -8.62 -6.12
N GLY A 272 16.53 -9.38 -7.14
CA GLY A 272 17.35 -10.45 -7.73
C GLY A 272 17.55 -11.59 -6.74
N GLY A 273 16.48 -11.94 -6.02
CA GLY A 273 16.51 -12.90 -4.93
C GLY A 273 15.60 -14.11 -5.14
N LYS A 274 15.32 -14.82 -4.06
CA LYS A 274 14.43 -15.99 -4.01
C LYS A 274 13.33 -15.80 -2.98
N MET A 275 12.20 -16.47 -3.17
CA MET A 275 11.15 -16.50 -2.15
C MET A 275 11.55 -17.38 -0.98
N ASP A 276 11.10 -16.99 0.19
CA ASP A 276 11.03 -17.84 1.37
C ASP A 276 10.11 -19.04 1.11
N LYS A 277 10.42 -20.19 1.69
CA LYS A 277 9.71 -21.47 1.43
C LYS A 277 8.21 -21.38 1.69
N ASP A 278 7.80 -20.74 2.80
CA ASP A 278 6.39 -20.65 3.16
C ASP A 278 5.64 -19.66 2.26
N THR A 279 6.30 -18.57 1.87
CA THR A 279 5.79 -17.60 0.91
C THR A 279 5.59 -18.22 -0.47
N GLU A 280 6.59 -18.99 -0.96
CA GLU A 280 6.52 -19.71 -2.23
C GLU A 280 5.41 -20.77 -2.21
N LYS A 281 5.36 -21.58 -1.15
CA LYS A 281 4.33 -22.61 -0.97
C LYS A 281 2.92 -22.02 -0.98
N ALA A 282 2.70 -20.93 -0.25
CA ALA A 282 1.39 -20.25 -0.20
C ALA A 282 0.99 -19.68 -1.57
N LEU A 283 1.94 -19.16 -2.34
CA LEU A 283 1.72 -18.67 -3.70
C LEU A 283 1.33 -19.83 -4.63
N MET A 284 2.03 -20.95 -4.56
CA MET A 284 1.81 -22.11 -5.44
C MET A 284 0.49 -22.83 -5.14
N ILE A 285 0.08 -22.91 -3.86
CA ILE A 285 -1.21 -23.52 -3.47
C ILE A 285 -2.40 -22.78 -4.07
N ASN A 286 -2.36 -21.46 -4.09
CA ASN A 286 -3.43 -20.63 -4.63
C ASN A 286 -2.89 -19.47 -5.46
N PRO A 287 -2.57 -19.67 -6.75
CA PRO A 287 -2.08 -18.60 -7.62
C PRO A 287 -3.17 -17.63 -8.09
N SER A 288 -4.44 -17.87 -7.76
CA SER A 288 -5.58 -17.06 -8.22
C SER A 288 -5.47 -15.59 -7.80
N LEU A 289 -5.79 -14.70 -8.73
CA LEU A 289 -5.93 -13.26 -8.52
C LEU A 289 -7.40 -12.82 -8.48
N LYS A 290 -8.32 -13.77 -8.24
CA LYS A 290 -9.77 -13.47 -8.16
C LYS A 290 -10.04 -12.33 -7.17
N GLY A 291 -10.83 -11.36 -7.60
CA GLY A 291 -11.17 -10.17 -6.80
C GLY A 291 -10.20 -8.99 -6.95
N VAL A 292 -9.10 -9.15 -7.70
CA VAL A 292 -8.20 -8.03 -8.05
C VAL A 292 -8.66 -7.41 -9.36
N SER A 293 -8.79 -6.08 -9.41
CA SER A 293 -9.15 -5.41 -10.67
C SER A 293 -8.01 -5.47 -11.69
N PHE A 294 -8.36 -5.50 -12.95
CA PHE A 294 -7.40 -5.56 -14.06
C PHE A 294 -6.40 -4.40 -14.03
N GLU A 295 -6.83 -3.20 -13.70
CA GLU A 295 -5.96 -2.02 -13.60
C GLU A 295 -4.85 -2.24 -12.57
N ARG A 296 -5.18 -2.83 -11.42
CA ARG A 296 -4.18 -3.12 -10.38
C ARG A 296 -3.17 -4.17 -10.85
N ILE A 297 -3.64 -5.21 -11.52
CA ILE A 297 -2.78 -6.24 -12.12
C ILE A 297 -1.84 -5.59 -13.13
N ARG A 298 -2.39 -4.82 -14.07
CA ARG A 298 -1.63 -4.10 -15.10
C ARG A 298 -0.60 -3.15 -14.49
N GLU A 299 -0.97 -2.36 -13.48
CA GLU A 299 -0.03 -1.46 -12.81
C GLU A 299 1.17 -2.21 -12.22
N GLU A 300 0.95 -3.36 -11.58
CA GLU A 300 2.05 -4.17 -11.04
C GLU A 300 2.94 -4.76 -12.13
N PHE A 301 2.38 -5.22 -13.24
CA PHE A 301 3.15 -5.68 -14.41
C PHE A 301 4.00 -4.55 -15.00
N ILE A 302 3.41 -3.37 -15.24
CA ILE A 302 4.13 -2.22 -15.78
C ILE A 302 5.29 -1.82 -14.85
N LYS A 303 5.08 -1.85 -13.53
CA LYS A 303 6.15 -1.61 -12.55
C LYS A 303 7.26 -2.67 -12.59
N GLY A 304 6.95 -3.88 -13.00
CA GLY A 304 7.93 -4.96 -13.17
C GLY A 304 8.76 -4.85 -14.46
N ILE A 305 8.14 -4.39 -15.55
CA ILE A 305 8.78 -4.30 -16.87
C ILE A 305 9.66 -3.03 -17.00
N LYS A 306 9.28 -1.93 -16.34
CA LYS A 306 10.02 -0.64 -16.38
C LYS A 306 11.36 -0.66 -15.61
N LYS A 307 11.89 -1.80 -15.37
CA LYS A 307 13.24 -2.06 -14.86
C LYS A 307 14.12 -2.65 -15.93
#